data_a2fcf376f342e1a26c028cdf5c0ee11f
#
_entry.id   a2fcf376f342e1a26c028cdf5c0ee11f
#
_cell.length_a   1.000
_cell.length_b   1.000
_cell.length_c   1.000
_cell.angle_alpha   90.00
_cell.angle_beta   90.00
_cell.angle_gamma   90.00
#
_symmetry.space_group_name_H-M   'P 1'
#
loop_
_entity.id
_entity.type
_entity.pdbx_description
1 polymer ?
#
loop_
_entity_poly.entity_id
_entity_poly.type
_entity_poly.pdbx_seq_one_letter_code
_entity_poly.pdbx_strand_id
1 'polypeptide(L)'
;MKTVLYVLFYRNRPAVIALVLLLAVRFVQAAALARGALVIGETFGDAYAFCSGANMGAFVFTPLLVVAVMRPAAMMAGSHFAAWSGDRRCASLRCLGASLVFGLVASALLNLSAGVAIALAVSVQPDVFTLTCSFAFQVAVCSITFMVYVNLLYAIGSPAIAFMGCVLYGLWDFMAQNVVGGGVPSVGWRLTVVFGGPAFKDVIFRFSLFGMAFVVLFLISFFSFQKEDYVAERDDR
;
A
#
# COMPACT_ATOMS: atom_id res chain seq x y z
N MET A 1 -18.73 0.76 -9.12
CA MET A 1 -17.46 0.10 -9.45
C MET A 1 -16.80 0.63 -10.73
N LYS A 2 -17.47 0.69 -11.89
CA LYS A 2 -16.89 1.22 -13.15
C LYS A 2 -16.26 2.62 -13.00
N THR A 3 -16.90 3.53 -12.28
CA THR A 3 -16.43 4.91 -12.09
C THR A 3 -15.19 5.00 -11.19
N VAL A 4 -15.10 4.14 -10.17
CA VAL A 4 -13.91 4.05 -9.31
C VAL A 4 -12.70 3.60 -10.13
N LEU A 5 -12.83 2.56 -10.96
CA LEU A 5 -11.78 2.11 -11.88
C LEU A 5 -11.39 3.18 -12.90
N TYR A 6 -12.37 3.92 -13.41
CA TYR A 6 -12.13 5.03 -14.33
C TYR A 6 -11.28 6.12 -13.68
N VAL A 7 -11.63 6.54 -12.46
CA VAL A 7 -10.89 7.56 -11.70
C VAL A 7 -9.50 7.07 -11.32
N LEU A 8 -9.37 5.82 -10.87
CA LEU A 8 -8.08 5.27 -10.44
C LEU A 8 -7.07 5.13 -11.59
N PHE A 9 -7.51 4.64 -12.75
CA PHE A 9 -6.59 4.18 -13.78
C PHE A 9 -6.73 4.92 -15.11
N TYR A 10 -7.94 5.04 -15.62
CA TYR A 10 -8.13 5.58 -16.98
C TYR A 10 -7.78 7.07 -17.09
N ARG A 11 -8.21 7.88 -16.14
CA ARG A 11 -7.93 9.33 -16.12
C ARG A 11 -6.55 9.68 -15.55
N ASN A 12 -5.85 8.72 -14.91
CA ASN A 12 -4.62 8.95 -14.17
C ASN A 12 -3.41 8.22 -14.78
N ARG A 13 -2.98 8.63 -15.97
CA ARG A 13 -1.77 8.10 -16.62
C ARG A 13 -0.53 8.07 -15.71
N PRO A 14 -0.23 9.11 -14.89
CA PRO A 14 0.91 9.05 -13.98
C PRO A 14 0.81 7.92 -12.95
N ALA A 15 -0.39 7.62 -12.45
CA ALA A 15 -0.60 6.49 -11.52
C ALA A 15 -0.30 5.15 -12.19
N VAL A 16 -0.74 4.98 -13.43
CA VAL A 16 -0.46 3.76 -14.22
C VAL A 16 1.04 3.63 -14.49
N ILE A 17 1.70 4.71 -14.89
CA ILE A 17 3.16 4.71 -15.12
C ILE A 17 3.90 4.34 -13.82
N ALA A 18 3.52 4.93 -12.68
CA ALA A 18 4.13 4.61 -11.39
C ALA A 18 3.93 3.14 -10.99
N LEU A 19 2.75 2.56 -11.25
CA LEU A 19 2.49 1.14 -11.01
C LEU A 19 3.31 0.23 -11.94
N VAL A 20 3.49 0.60 -13.21
CA VAL A 20 4.33 -0.14 -14.15
C VAL A 20 5.80 -0.07 -13.73
N LEU A 21 6.28 1.10 -13.31
CA LEU A 21 7.63 1.25 -12.76
C LEU A 21 7.80 0.43 -11.49
N LEU A 22 6.81 0.44 -10.61
CA LEU A 22 6.82 -0.37 -9.38
C LEU A 22 6.94 -1.86 -9.69
N LEU A 23 6.18 -2.35 -10.67
CA LEU A 23 6.25 -3.74 -11.17
C LEU A 23 7.64 -4.04 -11.73
N ALA A 24 8.18 -3.19 -12.60
CA ALA A 24 9.47 -3.39 -13.23
C ALA A 24 10.61 -3.42 -12.20
N VAL A 25 10.62 -2.44 -11.27
CA VAL A 25 11.62 -2.37 -10.20
C VAL A 25 11.53 -3.60 -9.29
N ARG A 26 10.31 -4.02 -8.93
CA ARG A 26 10.09 -5.21 -8.10
C ARG A 26 10.59 -6.48 -8.79
N PHE A 27 10.30 -6.62 -10.08
CA PHE A 27 10.74 -7.76 -10.88
C PHE A 27 12.27 -7.84 -10.95
N VAL A 28 12.93 -6.74 -11.32
CA VAL A 28 14.40 -6.70 -11.43
C VAL A 28 15.07 -6.96 -10.08
N GLN A 29 14.58 -6.32 -9.03
CA GLN A 29 15.08 -6.50 -7.68
C GLN A 29 14.93 -7.96 -7.21
N ALA A 30 13.75 -8.55 -7.39
CA ALA A 30 13.52 -9.94 -6.99
C ALA A 30 14.38 -10.91 -7.80
N ALA A 31 14.54 -10.72 -9.10
CA ALA A 31 15.41 -11.54 -9.95
C ALA A 31 16.89 -11.43 -9.57
N ALA A 32 17.34 -10.23 -9.22
CA ALA A 32 18.75 -10.01 -8.80
C ALA A 32 19.05 -10.64 -7.44
N LEU A 33 18.16 -10.50 -6.48
CA LEU A 33 18.36 -10.98 -5.11
C LEU A 33 18.06 -12.46 -4.95
N ALA A 34 17.18 -13.05 -5.74
CA ALA A 34 16.78 -14.45 -5.63
C ALA A 34 17.98 -15.39 -5.81
N ARG A 35 18.93 -15.06 -6.70
CA ARG A 35 20.17 -15.85 -6.88
C ARG A 35 21.06 -15.86 -5.64
N GLY A 36 21.09 -14.73 -4.90
CA GLY A 36 21.82 -14.64 -3.64
C GLY A 36 21.12 -15.37 -2.48
N ALA A 37 19.79 -15.43 -2.52
CA ALA A 37 18.99 -16.07 -1.48
C ALA A 37 19.16 -17.60 -1.40
N LEU A 38 19.49 -18.25 -2.50
CA LEU A 38 19.82 -19.70 -2.52
C LEU A 38 21.03 -20.08 -1.65
N VAL A 39 21.91 -19.12 -1.39
CA VAL A 39 23.06 -19.34 -0.50
C VAL A 39 22.63 -19.33 0.98
N ILE A 40 21.44 -18.76 1.27
CA ILE A 40 20.95 -18.50 2.63
C ILE A 40 19.82 -19.46 3.03
N GLY A 41 19.03 -19.95 2.07
CA GLY A 41 17.90 -20.84 2.34
C GLY A 41 17.47 -21.65 1.11
N GLU A 42 16.84 -22.81 1.35
CA GLU A 42 16.51 -23.78 0.30
C GLU A 42 15.07 -23.63 -0.23
N THR A 43 14.24 -22.76 0.39
CA THR A 43 12.81 -22.68 0.08
C THR A 43 12.44 -21.42 -0.71
N PHE A 44 11.32 -21.49 -1.44
CA PHE A 44 10.73 -20.32 -2.10
C PHE A 44 10.39 -19.21 -1.08
N GLY A 45 9.91 -19.59 0.11
CA GLY A 45 9.60 -18.66 1.19
C GLY A 45 10.81 -17.85 1.65
N ASP A 46 11.96 -18.49 1.80
CA ASP A 46 13.21 -17.83 2.20
C ASP A 46 13.69 -16.85 1.12
N ALA A 47 13.64 -17.27 -0.15
CA ALA A 47 13.98 -16.40 -1.27
C ALA A 47 13.04 -15.19 -1.35
N TYR A 48 11.73 -15.41 -1.16
CA TYR A 48 10.74 -14.32 -1.14
C TYR A 48 10.97 -13.38 0.05
N ALA A 49 11.31 -13.93 1.23
CA ALA A 49 11.67 -13.19 2.42
C ALA A 49 12.87 -12.27 2.19
N PHE A 50 13.91 -12.81 1.64
CA PHE A 50 15.13 -12.08 1.34
C PHE A 50 14.91 -10.94 0.34
N CYS A 51 14.09 -11.19 -0.71
CA CYS A 51 13.73 -10.19 -1.71
C CYS A 51 12.78 -9.10 -1.18
N SER A 52 12.19 -9.27 0.00
CA SER A 52 11.19 -8.36 0.56
C SER A 52 11.71 -7.52 1.72
N GLY A 53 12.99 -7.17 1.69
CA GLY A 53 13.65 -6.41 2.74
C GLY A 53 13.05 -5.01 2.97
N ALA A 54 13.09 -4.54 4.22
CA ALA A 54 12.55 -3.26 4.66
C ALA A 54 13.15 -2.05 3.92
N ASN A 55 14.42 -2.13 3.54
CA ASN A 55 15.12 -1.06 2.83
C ASN A 55 14.45 -0.72 1.50
N MET A 56 14.17 -1.75 0.68
CA MET A 56 13.50 -1.54 -0.60
C MET A 56 12.06 -1.06 -0.41
N GLY A 57 11.37 -1.57 0.61
CA GLY A 57 10.04 -1.11 0.99
C GLY A 57 10.03 0.38 1.30
N ALA A 58 10.91 0.83 2.19
CA ALA A 58 10.93 2.20 2.66
C ALA A 58 11.41 3.20 1.59
N PHE A 59 12.52 2.90 0.91
CA PHE A 59 13.17 3.87 0.04
C PHE A 59 12.72 3.83 -1.43
N VAL A 60 12.15 2.73 -1.88
CA VAL A 60 11.75 2.56 -3.29
C VAL A 60 10.25 2.34 -3.44
N PHE A 61 9.71 1.31 -2.77
CA PHE A 61 8.31 0.94 -3.01
C PHE A 61 7.32 1.94 -2.41
N THR A 62 7.57 2.45 -1.20
CA THR A 62 6.70 3.45 -0.58
C THR A 62 6.63 4.74 -1.41
N PRO A 63 7.73 5.40 -1.80
CA PRO A 63 7.67 6.58 -2.65
C PRO A 63 6.95 6.34 -3.98
N LEU A 64 7.25 5.26 -4.69
CA LEU A 64 6.57 4.92 -5.95
C LEU A 64 5.08 4.66 -5.76
N LEU A 65 4.70 3.96 -4.69
CA LEU A 65 3.31 3.71 -4.35
C LEU A 65 2.58 5.02 -4.05
N VAL A 66 3.20 5.92 -3.29
CA VAL A 66 2.62 7.24 -2.98
C VAL A 66 2.44 8.06 -4.25
N VAL A 67 3.39 8.05 -5.18
CA VAL A 67 3.23 8.70 -6.50
C VAL A 67 2.03 8.13 -7.25
N ALA A 68 1.83 6.81 -7.21
CA ALA A 68 0.66 6.17 -7.83
C ALA A 68 -0.67 6.59 -7.17
N VAL A 69 -0.66 6.85 -5.86
CA VAL A 69 -1.84 7.24 -5.07
C VAL A 69 -2.17 8.72 -5.19
N MET A 70 -1.17 9.60 -5.32
CA MET A 70 -1.33 11.06 -5.20
C MET A 70 -2.52 11.63 -5.99
N ARG A 71 -2.57 11.36 -7.28
CA ARG A 71 -3.59 11.96 -8.16
C ARG A 71 -4.97 11.33 -8.01
N PRO A 72 -5.11 9.99 -7.94
CA PRO A 72 -6.39 9.36 -7.62
C PRO A 72 -6.96 9.83 -6.29
N ALA A 73 -6.13 9.90 -5.25
CA ALA A 73 -6.55 10.35 -3.92
C ALA A 73 -6.96 11.84 -3.92
N ALA A 74 -6.19 12.70 -4.58
CA ALA A 74 -6.53 14.13 -4.72
C ALA A 74 -7.87 14.34 -5.45
N MET A 75 -8.16 13.53 -6.47
CA MET A 75 -9.45 13.59 -7.15
C MET A 75 -10.60 13.15 -6.25
N MET A 76 -10.38 12.19 -5.37
CA MET A 76 -11.40 11.71 -4.41
C MET A 76 -11.55 12.63 -3.20
N ALA A 77 -10.51 13.34 -2.82
CA ALA A 77 -10.54 14.36 -1.80
C ALA A 77 -11.21 15.66 -2.27
N GLY A 78 -11.39 15.88 -3.57
CA GLY A 78 -11.95 17.11 -4.13
C GLY A 78 -13.47 17.22 -3.95
N SER A 79 -13.96 18.47 -3.83
CA SER A 79 -15.38 18.82 -3.70
C SER A 79 -16.26 18.25 -4.83
N HIS A 80 -15.73 18.18 -6.05
CA HIS A 80 -16.41 17.58 -7.19
C HIS A 80 -16.75 16.10 -7.00
N PHE A 81 -15.88 15.34 -6.32
CA PHE A 81 -16.13 13.92 -6.04
C PHE A 81 -17.24 13.75 -5.01
N ALA A 82 -17.28 14.60 -3.98
CA ALA A 82 -18.34 14.61 -2.98
C ALA A 82 -19.69 14.98 -3.61
N ALA A 83 -19.73 16.05 -4.40
CA ALA A 83 -20.93 16.48 -5.13
C ALA A 83 -21.44 15.40 -6.09
N TRP A 84 -20.53 14.75 -6.84
CA TRP A 84 -20.90 13.65 -7.73
C TRP A 84 -21.36 12.40 -6.98
N SER A 85 -20.94 12.19 -5.75
CA SER A 85 -21.35 11.06 -4.92
C SER A 85 -22.78 11.18 -4.40
N GLY A 86 -23.39 12.38 -4.47
CA GLY A 86 -24.76 12.67 -4.04
C GLY A 86 -24.93 12.76 -2.52
N ASP A 87 -24.09 12.10 -1.74
CA ASP A 87 -24.09 12.13 -0.28
C ASP A 87 -22.66 11.93 0.23
N ARG A 88 -22.31 12.60 1.33
CA ARG A 88 -21.02 12.54 2.00
C ARG A 88 -20.69 11.12 2.49
N ARG A 89 -21.69 10.38 2.98
CA ARG A 89 -21.55 8.98 3.38
C ARG A 89 -21.15 8.10 2.20
N CYS A 90 -21.81 8.31 1.07
CA CYS A 90 -21.48 7.62 -0.18
C CYS A 90 -20.08 7.95 -0.67
N ALA A 91 -19.61 9.20 -0.51
CA ALA A 91 -18.26 9.60 -0.87
C ALA A 91 -17.20 8.87 -0.03
N SER A 92 -17.38 8.79 1.30
CA SER A 92 -16.48 8.06 2.20
C SER A 92 -16.41 6.57 1.86
N LEU A 93 -17.56 5.92 1.62
CA LEU A 93 -17.62 4.51 1.25
C LEU A 93 -16.98 4.24 -0.12
N ARG A 94 -17.14 5.17 -1.07
CA ARG A 94 -16.48 5.08 -2.39
C ARG A 94 -14.97 5.26 -2.27
N CYS A 95 -14.50 6.15 -1.40
CA CYS A 95 -13.08 6.33 -1.11
C CYS A 95 -12.49 5.06 -0.49
N LEU A 96 -13.19 4.44 0.47
CA LEU A 96 -12.83 3.15 1.05
C LEU A 96 -12.76 2.06 -0.03
N GLY A 97 -13.79 1.94 -0.86
CA GLY A 97 -13.82 0.99 -1.97
C GLY A 97 -12.68 1.21 -2.97
N ALA A 98 -12.34 2.48 -3.24
CA ALA A 98 -11.21 2.82 -4.11
C ALA A 98 -9.86 2.43 -3.51
N SER A 99 -9.66 2.64 -2.20
CA SER A 99 -8.44 2.23 -1.51
C SER A 99 -8.24 0.71 -1.55
N LEU A 100 -9.30 -0.07 -1.38
CA LEU A 100 -9.26 -1.53 -1.47
C LEU A 100 -8.99 -2.00 -2.91
N VAL A 101 -9.65 -1.43 -3.91
CA VAL A 101 -9.40 -1.76 -5.32
C VAL A 101 -7.97 -1.41 -5.72
N PHE A 102 -7.48 -0.25 -5.30
CA PHE A 102 -6.09 0.13 -5.53
C PHE A 102 -5.13 -0.84 -4.84
N GLY A 103 -5.40 -1.17 -3.57
CA GLY A 103 -4.64 -2.15 -2.79
C GLY A 103 -4.56 -3.51 -3.48
N LEU A 104 -5.70 -4.03 -3.97
CA LEU A 104 -5.75 -5.30 -4.70
C LEU A 104 -4.91 -5.28 -5.97
N VAL A 105 -5.03 -4.23 -6.79
CA VAL A 105 -4.28 -4.12 -8.06
C VAL A 105 -2.78 -3.96 -7.81
N ALA A 106 -2.38 -3.04 -6.92
CA ALA A 106 -0.98 -2.81 -6.60
C ALA A 106 -0.32 -4.06 -6.01
N SER A 107 -1.02 -4.74 -5.11
CA SER A 107 -0.52 -5.98 -4.48
C SER A 107 -0.42 -7.14 -5.46
N ALA A 108 -1.39 -7.27 -6.38
CA ALA A 108 -1.31 -8.28 -7.44
C ALA A 108 -0.06 -8.05 -8.30
N LEU A 109 0.20 -6.82 -8.70
CA LEU A 109 1.39 -6.47 -9.49
C LEU A 109 2.68 -6.74 -8.73
N LEU A 110 2.79 -6.34 -7.46
CA LEU A 110 3.97 -6.56 -6.63
C LEU A 110 4.23 -8.04 -6.38
N ASN A 111 3.19 -8.79 -6.05
CA ASN A 111 3.30 -10.19 -5.67
C ASN A 111 3.59 -11.08 -6.88
N LEU A 112 2.84 -10.90 -7.98
CA LEU A 112 3.08 -11.64 -9.20
C LEU A 112 4.45 -11.37 -9.80
N SER A 113 4.89 -10.10 -9.82
CA SER A 113 6.22 -9.76 -10.34
C SER A 113 7.34 -10.42 -9.54
N ALA A 114 7.26 -10.40 -8.20
CA ALA A 114 8.23 -11.06 -7.35
C ALA A 114 8.18 -12.58 -7.49
N GLY A 115 6.99 -13.17 -7.46
CA GLY A 115 6.81 -14.62 -7.59
C GLY A 115 7.35 -15.16 -8.90
N VAL A 116 7.03 -14.52 -10.03
CA VAL A 116 7.54 -14.90 -11.34
C VAL A 116 9.06 -14.72 -11.43
N ALA A 117 9.59 -13.59 -10.93
CA ALA A 117 11.02 -13.31 -10.96
C ALA A 117 11.81 -14.34 -10.16
N ILE A 118 11.36 -14.73 -8.97
CA ILE A 118 11.99 -15.73 -8.13
C ILE A 118 11.91 -17.10 -8.79
N ALA A 119 10.74 -17.50 -9.29
CA ALA A 119 10.57 -18.79 -9.96
C ALA A 119 11.50 -18.94 -11.18
N LEU A 120 11.66 -17.88 -11.98
CA LEU A 120 12.56 -17.87 -13.14
C LEU A 120 14.05 -17.85 -12.74
N ALA A 121 14.39 -17.15 -11.66
CA ALA A 121 15.80 -17.00 -11.25
C ALA A 121 16.35 -18.25 -10.55
N VAL A 122 15.51 -19.00 -9.84
CA VAL A 122 15.90 -20.02 -8.87
C VAL A 122 15.39 -21.41 -9.25
N SER A 123 14.49 -21.52 -10.21
CA SER A 123 13.84 -22.79 -10.62
C SER A 123 13.17 -23.54 -9.46
N VAL A 124 12.80 -22.84 -8.39
CA VAL A 124 12.07 -23.39 -7.23
C VAL A 124 10.57 -23.22 -7.46
N GLN A 125 9.79 -24.22 -7.11
CA GLN A 125 8.32 -24.15 -7.25
C GLN A 125 7.75 -23.06 -6.32
N PRO A 126 6.88 -22.18 -6.85
CA PRO A 126 6.23 -21.16 -6.03
C PRO A 126 5.38 -21.78 -4.92
N ASP A 127 5.58 -21.32 -3.71
CA ASP A 127 4.72 -21.66 -2.57
C ASP A 127 3.47 -20.78 -2.57
N VAL A 128 2.34 -21.41 -2.87
CA VAL A 128 1.03 -20.73 -2.95
C VAL A 128 0.65 -20.09 -1.62
N PHE A 129 1.02 -20.72 -0.50
CA PHE A 129 0.68 -20.21 0.81
C PHE A 129 1.44 -18.89 1.12
N THR A 130 2.76 -18.89 0.90
CA THR A 130 3.59 -17.68 1.03
C THR A 130 3.07 -16.54 0.14
N LEU A 131 2.75 -16.84 -1.12
CA LEU A 131 2.21 -15.84 -2.06
C LEU A 131 0.87 -15.28 -1.60
N THR A 132 -0.05 -16.14 -1.13
CA THR A 132 -1.39 -15.72 -0.69
C THR A 132 -1.30 -14.83 0.55
N CYS A 133 -0.51 -15.21 1.52
CA CYS A 133 -0.35 -14.42 2.75
C CYS A 133 0.35 -13.10 2.49
N SER A 134 1.41 -13.12 1.67
CA SER A 134 2.10 -11.91 1.26
C SER A 134 1.17 -10.97 0.48
N PHE A 135 0.34 -11.52 -0.41
CA PHE A 135 -0.67 -10.75 -1.13
C PHE A 135 -1.64 -10.05 -0.18
N ALA A 136 -2.20 -10.76 0.80
CA ALA A 136 -3.14 -10.19 1.77
C ALA A 136 -2.50 -9.05 2.59
N PHE A 137 -1.23 -9.22 3.01
CA PHE A 137 -0.49 -8.15 3.69
C PHE A 137 -0.25 -6.94 2.80
N GLN A 138 0.15 -7.17 1.56
CA GLN A 138 0.38 -6.09 0.60
C GLN A 138 -0.91 -5.32 0.30
N VAL A 139 -2.06 -6.00 0.18
CA VAL A 139 -3.37 -5.35 0.04
C VAL A 139 -3.62 -4.40 1.21
N ALA A 140 -3.39 -4.86 2.45
CA ALA A 140 -3.56 -4.03 3.63
C ALA A 140 -2.64 -2.81 3.61
N VAL A 141 -1.35 -3.00 3.37
CA VAL A 141 -0.35 -1.90 3.32
C VAL A 141 -0.67 -0.88 2.23
N CYS A 142 -0.97 -1.33 1.02
CA CYS A 142 -1.28 -0.45 -0.10
C CYS A 142 -2.59 0.34 0.14
N SER A 143 -3.61 -0.32 0.71
CA SER A 143 -4.87 0.33 1.06
C SER A 143 -4.70 1.34 2.20
N ILE A 144 -3.92 1.01 3.23
CA ILE A 144 -3.58 1.94 4.33
C ILE A 144 -2.81 3.14 3.79
N THR A 145 -1.81 2.93 2.93
CA THR A 145 -1.06 4.04 2.32
C THR A 145 -1.97 4.99 1.56
N PHE A 146 -2.95 4.45 0.82
CA PHE A 146 -3.95 5.26 0.13
C PHE A 146 -4.77 6.09 1.13
N MET A 147 -5.29 5.47 2.18
CA MET A 147 -6.10 6.14 3.21
C MET A 147 -5.30 7.16 4.02
N VAL A 148 -4.05 6.87 4.36
CA VAL A 148 -3.15 7.83 5.02
C VAL A 148 -2.95 9.06 4.15
N TYR A 149 -2.68 8.87 2.86
CA TYR A 149 -2.51 10.00 1.95
C TYR A 149 -3.78 10.86 1.85
N VAL A 150 -4.95 10.25 1.70
CA VAL A 150 -6.24 10.97 1.66
C VAL A 150 -6.44 11.77 2.94
N ASN A 151 -6.23 11.15 4.12
CA ASN A 151 -6.43 11.82 5.40
C ASN A 151 -5.44 12.97 5.63
N LEU A 152 -4.18 12.79 5.25
CA LEU A 152 -3.19 13.86 5.32
C LEU A 152 -3.52 15.00 4.36
N LEU A 153 -4.00 14.69 3.17
CA LEU A 153 -4.43 15.70 2.20
C LEU A 153 -5.61 16.52 2.74
N TYR A 154 -6.58 15.86 3.39
CA TYR A 154 -7.69 16.54 4.06
C TYR A 154 -7.24 17.41 5.22
N ALA A 155 -6.36 16.89 6.08
CA ALA A 155 -5.93 17.58 7.29
C ALA A 155 -5.06 18.81 6.98
N ILE A 156 -4.24 18.75 5.94
CA ILE A 156 -3.17 19.73 5.68
C ILE A 156 -3.43 20.55 4.41
N GLY A 157 -4.22 20.01 3.47
CA GLY A 157 -4.51 20.67 2.19
C GLY A 157 -3.34 20.70 1.18
N SER A 158 -2.14 20.25 1.57
CA SER A 158 -0.94 20.28 0.74
C SER A 158 -0.54 18.89 0.24
N PRO A 159 -0.57 18.62 -1.10
CA PRO A 159 -0.15 17.34 -1.67
C PRO A 159 1.31 17.00 -1.37
N ALA A 160 2.19 18.01 -1.31
CA ALA A 160 3.60 17.80 -1.00
C ALA A 160 3.83 17.31 0.43
N ILE A 161 3.12 17.92 1.40
CA ILE A 161 3.22 17.52 2.81
C ILE A 161 2.58 16.14 3.02
N ALA A 162 1.45 15.85 2.35
CA ALA A 162 0.84 14.53 2.38
C ALA A 162 1.78 13.45 1.81
N PHE A 163 2.49 13.75 0.71
CA PHE A 163 3.53 12.89 0.16
C PHE A 163 4.64 12.61 1.19
N MET A 164 5.21 13.67 1.76
CA MET A 164 6.28 13.55 2.77
C MET A 164 5.81 12.75 3.98
N GLY A 165 4.59 12.96 4.47
CA GLY A 165 4.02 12.21 5.58
C GLY A 165 3.91 10.70 5.29
N CYS A 166 3.50 10.32 4.08
CA CYS A 166 3.47 8.93 3.67
C CYS A 166 4.87 8.32 3.52
N VAL A 167 5.85 9.08 3.03
CA VAL A 167 7.25 8.61 2.95
C VAL A 167 7.84 8.45 4.35
N LEU A 168 7.57 9.39 5.26
CA LEU A 168 8.00 9.28 6.67
C LEU A 168 7.38 8.07 7.37
N TYR A 169 6.13 7.73 7.05
CA TYR A 169 5.51 6.50 7.54
C TYR A 169 6.27 5.24 7.07
N GLY A 170 6.67 5.19 5.80
CA GLY A 170 7.51 4.10 5.28
C GLY A 170 8.92 4.07 5.91
N LEU A 171 9.51 5.24 6.17
CA LEU A 171 10.79 5.34 6.87
C LEU A 171 10.70 4.92 8.33
N TRP A 172 9.60 5.24 9.02
CA TRP A 172 9.34 4.76 10.38
C TRP A 172 9.42 3.24 10.47
N ASP A 173 8.85 2.56 9.51
CA ASP A 173 8.88 1.11 9.45
C ASP A 173 10.31 0.55 9.30
N PHE A 174 11.11 1.19 8.46
CA PHE A 174 12.54 0.89 8.33
C PHE A 174 13.29 1.11 9.65
N MET A 175 13.06 2.24 10.33
CA MET A 175 13.69 2.56 11.62
C MET A 175 13.29 1.58 12.71
N ALA A 176 12.01 1.24 12.79
CA ALA A 176 11.49 0.28 13.76
C ALA A 176 12.14 -1.11 13.62
N GLN A 177 12.43 -1.53 12.40
CA GLN A 177 13.04 -2.83 12.14
C GLN A 177 14.55 -2.87 12.34
N ASN A 178 15.25 -1.84 11.90
CA ASN A 178 16.71 -1.86 11.83
C ASN A 178 17.43 -1.14 12.98
N VAL A 179 16.76 -0.17 13.61
CA VAL A 179 17.39 0.65 14.67
C VAL A 179 16.88 0.27 16.05
N VAL A 180 15.57 0.06 16.20
CA VAL A 180 14.96 -0.19 17.53
C VAL A 180 14.92 -1.69 17.85
N GLY A 181 15.19 -2.54 16.88
CA GLY A 181 15.26 -4.00 17.07
C GLY A 181 13.95 -4.64 17.48
N GLY A 182 13.22 -5.20 16.56
CA GLY A 182 12.18 -6.24 16.70
C GLY A 182 11.02 -6.07 17.69
N GLY A 183 11.14 -5.22 18.69
CA GLY A 183 10.14 -5.05 19.75
C GLY A 183 9.09 -3.96 19.47
N VAL A 184 9.29 -3.14 18.46
CA VAL A 184 8.32 -2.09 18.08
C VAL A 184 7.40 -2.64 17.00
N PRO A 185 6.07 -2.46 17.14
CA PRO A 185 5.14 -2.86 16.08
C PRO A 185 5.48 -2.13 14.80
N SER A 186 6.07 -2.85 13.84
CA SER A 186 6.27 -2.33 12.49
C SER A 186 5.05 -2.69 11.66
N VAL A 187 4.37 -1.68 11.13
CA VAL A 187 3.20 -1.81 10.25
C VAL A 187 3.67 -1.97 8.80
N GLY A 188 4.86 -2.52 8.58
CA GLY A 188 5.53 -2.32 7.35
C GLY A 188 5.60 -3.42 6.34
N TRP A 189 6.38 -3.05 5.36
CA TRP A 189 6.72 -3.82 4.17
C TRP A 189 7.46 -5.15 4.42
N ARG A 190 7.57 -5.62 5.65
CA ARG A 190 7.93 -7.01 5.89
C ARG A 190 6.84 -7.90 5.32
N LEU A 191 6.90 -8.02 4.01
CA LEU A 191 6.04 -8.79 3.15
C LEU A 191 6.26 -10.30 3.32
N THR A 192 7.00 -10.69 4.31
CA THR A 192 7.35 -12.07 4.58
C THR A 192 6.70 -12.51 5.86
N VAL A 193 5.75 -13.34 5.65
CA VAL A 193 5.25 -14.18 6.70
C VAL A 193 6.04 -15.48 6.62
N VAL A 194 7.03 -15.62 7.48
CA VAL A 194 7.70 -16.90 7.67
C VAL A 194 6.76 -17.76 8.51
N PHE A 195 6.15 -18.76 7.88
CA PHE A 195 5.27 -19.70 8.55
C PHE A 195 6.08 -20.87 9.10
N GLY A 196 6.26 -20.89 10.40
CA GLY A 196 6.90 -21.98 11.13
C GLY A 196 6.95 -21.70 12.62
N GLY A 197 6.04 -22.27 13.42
CA GLY A 197 6.06 -22.14 14.87
C GLY A 197 5.53 -20.79 15.41
N PRO A 198 6.28 -20.06 16.26
CA PRO A 198 5.81 -18.82 16.92
C PRO A 198 5.37 -17.72 15.95
N ALA A 199 5.77 -17.80 14.70
CA ALA A 199 5.39 -16.83 13.65
C ALA A 199 3.88 -16.74 13.37
N PHE A 200 3.08 -17.77 13.63
CA PHE A 200 1.63 -17.71 13.37
C PHE A 200 0.92 -16.72 14.29
N LYS A 201 1.32 -16.61 15.55
CA LYS A 201 0.78 -15.62 16.49
C LYS A 201 1.11 -14.20 16.03
N ASP A 202 2.32 -13.99 15.52
CA ASP A 202 2.75 -12.70 14.98
C ASP A 202 1.96 -12.29 13.74
N VAL A 203 1.59 -13.26 12.90
CA VAL A 203 0.73 -13.02 11.72
C VAL A 203 -0.64 -12.51 12.14
N ILE A 204 -1.31 -13.21 13.07
CA ILE A 204 -2.63 -12.81 13.58
C ILE A 204 -2.55 -11.43 14.22
N PHE A 205 -1.52 -11.18 15.04
CA PHE A 205 -1.32 -9.90 15.69
C PHE A 205 -1.16 -8.76 14.68
N ARG A 206 -0.35 -8.96 13.63
CA ARG A 206 -0.15 -7.98 12.56
C ARG A 206 -1.42 -7.72 11.78
N PHE A 207 -2.17 -8.75 11.39
CA PHE A 207 -3.46 -8.58 10.72
C PHE A 207 -4.46 -7.82 11.58
N SER A 208 -4.49 -8.07 12.89
CA SER A 208 -5.33 -7.33 13.83
C SER A 208 -4.93 -5.85 13.90
N LEU A 209 -3.62 -5.55 13.95
CA LEU A 209 -3.10 -4.18 13.90
C LEU A 209 -3.47 -3.45 12.60
N PHE A 210 -3.32 -4.12 11.45
CA PHE A 210 -3.73 -3.56 10.16
C PHE A 210 -5.23 -3.30 10.10
N GLY A 211 -6.03 -4.24 10.60
CA GLY A 211 -7.48 -4.08 10.69
C GLY A 211 -7.87 -2.87 11.53
N MET A 212 -7.27 -2.73 12.71
CA MET A 212 -7.51 -1.57 13.58
C MET A 212 -7.06 -0.25 12.92
N ALA A 213 -5.87 -0.21 12.36
CA ALA A 213 -5.37 0.98 11.67
C ALA A 213 -6.28 1.38 10.51
N PHE A 214 -6.76 0.41 9.72
CA PHE A 214 -7.66 0.65 8.62
C PHE A 214 -9.02 1.19 9.07
N VAL A 215 -9.60 0.63 10.14
CA VAL A 215 -10.84 1.13 10.74
C VAL A 215 -10.68 2.54 11.27
N VAL A 216 -9.58 2.84 11.99
CA VAL A 216 -9.31 4.19 12.51
C VAL A 216 -9.16 5.20 11.36
N LEU A 217 -8.40 4.87 10.32
CA LEU A 217 -8.24 5.74 9.14
C LEU A 217 -9.56 5.96 8.41
N PHE A 218 -10.39 4.91 8.30
CA PHE A 218 -11.72 5.03 7.72
C PHE A 218 -12.62 5.97 8.54
N LEU A 219 -12.63 5.83 9.86
CA LEU A 219 -13.40 6.70 10.74
C LEU A 219 -12.93 8.16 10.63
N ILE A 220 -11.63 8.41 10.61
CA ILE A 220 -11.08 9.75 10.40
C ILE A 220 -11.56 10.32 9.06
N SER A 221 -11.44 9.55 7.97
CA SER A 221 -11.95 9.98 6.66
C SER A 221 -13.45 10.26 6.71
N PHE A 222 -14.23 9.37 7.32
CA PHE A 222 -15.67 9.49 7.41
C PHE A 222 -16.08 10.79 8.12
N PHE A 223 -15.46 11.10 9.25
CA PHE A 223 -15.75 12.35 9.99
C PHE A 223 -15.21 13.59 9.29
N SER A 224 -14.06 13.50 8.62
CA SER A 224 -13.50 14.60 7.84
C SER A 224 -14.42 14.97 6.67
N PHE A 225 -14.92 13.99 5.92
CA PHE A 225 -15.88 14.22 4.84
C PHE A 225 -17.20 14.85 5.33
N GLN A 226 -17.58 14.66 6.59
CA GLN A 226 -18.80 15.25 7.13
C GLN A 226 -18.63 16.71 7.59
N LYS A 227 -17.41 17.14 7.93
CA LYS A 227 -17.15 18.48 8.47
C LYS A 227 -17.02 19.58 7.43
N GLU A 228 -16.65 19.26 6.19
CA GLU A 228 -16.48 20.28 5.16
C GLU A 228 -17.83 20.75 4.60
N ASP A 229 -18.12 22.02 4.80
CA ASP A 229 -19.24 22.71 4.12
C ASP A 229 -18.81 23.10 2.71
N TYR A 230 -19.00 22.20 1.75
CA TYR A 230 -18.72 22.43 0.32
C TYR A 230 -19.59 23.52 -0.30
N VAL A 231 -20.56 24.06 0.44
CA VAL A 231 -21.49 25.08 -0.03
C VAL A 231 -20.94 26.50 0.16
N ALA A 232 -20.05 26.71 1.14
CA ALA A 232 -19.52 28.04 1.47
C ALA A 232 -18.56 28.62 0.41
N GLU A 233 -17.91 27.78 -0.41
CA GLU A 233 -16.96 28.24 -1.44
C GLU A 233 -17.65 28.78 -2.72
N ARG A 234 -18.97 28.72 -2.84
CA ARG A 234 -19.69 29.09 -4.08
C ARG A 234 -20.12 30.56 -4.13
N ASP A 235 -20.13 31.25 -3.01
CA ASP A 235 -20.60 32.63 -2.93
C ASP A 235 -19.49 33.71 -3.01
N ASP A 236 -18.21 33.31 -3.01
CA ASP A 236 -17.07 34.24 -3.03
C ASP A 236 -16.33 34.34 -4.39
N ARG A 237 -16.96 33.95 -5.51
CA ARG A 237 -16.37 34.13 -6.85
C ARG A 237 -17.31 34.78 -7.82
#